data_75c772d9815d8bf259d04c511dcdddee
#
_entry.id   75c772d9815d8bf259d04c511dcdddee
#
_cell.length_a   1.000
_cell.length_b   1.000
_cell.length_c   1.000
_cell.angle_alpha   90.00
_cell.angle_beta   90.00
_cell.angle_gamma   90.00
#
_symmetry.space_group_name_H-M   'P 1'
#
loop_
_entity.id
_entity.type
_entity.pdbx_description
1 polymer ?
#
loop_
_entity_poly.entity_id
_entity_poly.type
_entity_poly.pdbx_seq_one_letter_code
_entity_poly.pdbx_strand_id
1 'polypeptide(L)'
;MNKGQKKIATILSLFTILGFSVFLILYALRDNVIFFYSPSDVKNSVLNGKIQNNSLIRLGGLVLDKSFYRGEDGIIFFSITDNTNVINVSYSGILPDLFREGQGVIAEGYIESDNKEGDLSFRFNASTVLAKHDENYMPPEVYDVLKRGY
;
A
#
# COMPACT_ATOMS: atom_id res chain seq x y z
N MET A 1 -53.19 -8.17 19.02
CA MET A 1 -51.99 -7.32 19.31
C MET A 1 -52.44 -5.92 19.65
N ASN A 2 -52.17 -5.47 20.87
CA ASN A 2 -52.56 -4.14 21.35
C ASN A 2 -51.78 -3.04 20.61
N LYS A 3 -52.34 -1.79 20.54
CA LYS A 3 -51.68 -0.65 19.88
C LYS A 3 -50.22 -0.41 20.35
N GLY A 4 -49.95 -0.66 21.64
CA GLY A 4 -48.59 -0.60 22.22
C GLY A 4 -47.62 -1.66 21.67
N GLN A 5 -48.11 -2.88 21.57
CA GLN A 5 -47.31 -3.99 21.03
C GLN A 5 -46.94 -3.80 19.56
N LYS A 6 -47.86 -3.22 18.75
CA LYS A 6 -47.55 -2.87 17.35
C LYS A 6 -46.45 -1.82 17.26
N LYS A 7 -46.46 -0.77 18.09
CA LYS A 7 -45.42 0.25 18.12
C LYS A 7 -44.04 -0.33 18.51
N ILE A 8 -44.01 -1.19 19.53
CA ILE A 8 -42.77 -1.86 19.97
C ILE A 8 -42.25 -2.77 18.85
N ALA A 9 -43.11 -3.56 18.22
CA ALA A 9 -42.71 -4.43 17.11
C ALA A 9 -42.18 -3.64 15.92
N THR A 10 -42.77 -2.50 15.59
CA THR A 10 -42.28 -1.63 14.50
C THR A 10 -40.90 -1.05 14.83
N ILE A 11 -40.72 -0.56 16.07
CA ILE A 11 -39.41 -0.04 16.51
C ILE A 11 -38.34 -1.15 16.47
N LEU A 12 -38.66 -2.33 17.01
CA LEU A 12 -37.74 -3.45 17.01
C LEU A 12 -37.37 -3.89 15.59
N SER A 13 -38.36 -3.96 14.67
CA SER A 13 -38.12 -4.25 13.25
C SER A 13 -37.19 -3.24 12.60
N LEU A 14 -37.39 -1.94 12.89
CA LEU A 14 -36.54 -0.88 12.36
C LEU A 14 -35.08 -1.01 12.83
N PHE A 15 -34.89 -1.30 14.12
CA PHE A 15 -33.55 -1.54 14.68
C PHE A 15 -32.89 -2.80 14.10
N THR A 16 -33.67 -3.85 13.87
CA THR A 16 -33.16 -5.08 13.26
C THR A 16 -32.70 -4.82 11.82
N ILE A 17 -33.50 -4.11 11.03
CA ILE A 17 -33.15 -3.75 9.64
C ILE A 17 -31.90 -2.88 9.61
N LEU A 18 -31.83 -1.86 10.50
CA LEU A 18 -30.67 -0.99 10.61
C LEU A 18 -29.40 -1.76 11.00
N GLY A 19 -29.50 -2.63 12.01
CA GLY A 19 -28.38 -3.46 12.45
C GLY A 19 -27.90 -4.42 11.36
N PHE A 20 -28.84 -5.03 10.63
CA PHE A 20 -28.51 -5.90 9.51
C PHE A 20 -27.85 -5.15 8.35
N SER A 21 -28.31 -3.93 8.05
CA SER A 21 -27.71 -3.07 7.04
C SER A 21 -26.27 -2.69 7.40
N VAL A 22 -26.02 -2.28 8.66
CA VAL A 22 -24.67 -1.96 9.14
C VAL A 22 -23.77 -3.20 9.07
N PHE A 23 -24.28 -4.36 9.49
CA PHE A 23 -23.55 -5.64 9.39
C PHE A 23 -23.14 -5.96 7.95
N LEU A 24 -24.05 -5.81 6.98
CA LEU A 24 -23.75 -6.05 5.56
C LEU A 24 -22.68 -5.08 5.02
N ILE A 25 -22.76 -3.79 5.42
CA ILE A 25 -21.76 -2.79 5.01
C ILE A 25 -20.39 -3.16 5.57
N LEU A 26 -20.29 -3.47 6.86
CA LEU A 26 -19.03 -3.86 7.48
C LEU A 26 -18.47 -5.17 6.89
N TYR A 27 -19.35 -6.12 6.59
CA TYR A 27 -18.97 -7.37 5.92
C TYR A 27 -18.42 -7.14 4.51
N ALA A 28 -19.08 -6.27 3.72
CA ALA A 28 -18.64 -5.93 2.36
C ALA A 28 -17.32 -5.14 2.34
N LEU A 29 -17.05 -4.33 3.37
CA LEU A 29 -15.82 -3.54 3.49
C LEU A 29 -14.63 -4.37 4.01
N ARG A 30 -14.89 -5.51 4.64
CA ARG A 30 -13.85 -6.32 5.30
C ARG A 30 -12.72 -6.73 4.38
N ASP A 31 -13.03 -7.10 3.14
CA ASP A 31 -12.09 -7.66 2.18
C ASP A 31 -11.44 -6.58 1.27
N ASN A 32 -11.85 -5.31 1.41
CA ASN A 32 -11.37 -4.20 0.57
C ASN A 32 -10.34 -3.28 1.27
N VAL A 33 -9.87 -3.65 2.47
CA VAL A 33 -8.87 -2.86 3.19
C VAL A 33 -7.47 -3.34 2.81
N ILE A 34 -6.80 -2.60 1.94
CA ILE A 34 -5.40 -2.84 1.61
C ILE A 34 -4.55 -2.08 2.63
N PHE A 35 -3.79 -2.83 3.44
CA PHE A 35 -2.94 -2.25 4.47
C PHE A 35 -1.63 -1.71 3.87
N PHE A 36 -1.17 -0.59 4.43
CA PHE A 36 0.11 0.02 4.12
C PHE A 36 1.18 -0.49 5.08
N TYR A 37 2.33 -0.89 4.52
CA TYR A 37 3.47 -1.41 5.26
C TYR A 37 4.77 -0.77 4.79
N SER A 38 5.68 -0.51 5.72
CA SER A 38 7.09 -0.29 5.42
C SER A 38 7.83 -1.63 5.26
N PRO A 39 9.05 -1.66 4.69
CA PRO A 39 9.88 -2.87 4.65
C PRO A 39 10.06 -3.55 6.00
N SER A 40 10.27 -2.78 7.07
CA SER A 40 10.37 -3.30 8.44
C SER A 40 9.07 -3.88 8.95
N ASP A 41 7.93 -3.24 8.64
CA ASP A 41 6.61 -3.73 9.04
C ASP A 41 6.25 -5.04 8.34
N VAL A 42 6.58 -5.18 7.05
CA VAL A 42 6.39 -6.42 6.30
C VAL A 42 7.14 -7.56 6.98
N LYS A 43 8.44 -7.36 7.26
CA LYS A 43 9.27 -8.38 7.92
C LYS A 43 8.67 -8.82 9.25
N ASN A 44 8.30 -7.87 10.10
CA ASN A 44 7.71 -8.14 11.40
C ASN A 44 6.33 -8.81 11.29
N SER A 45 5.52 -8.40 10.32
CA SER A 45 4.17 -8.91 10.14
C SER A 45 4.15 -10.33 9.55
N VAL A 46 5.10 -10.65 8.67
CA VAL A 46 5.26 -12.03 8.17
C VAL A 46 5.77 -12.94 9.28
N LEU A 47 6.77 -12.53 10.06
CA LEU A 47 7.28 -13.30 11.20
C LEU A 47 6.21 -13.58 12.26
N ASN A 48 5.28 -12.64 12.47
CA ASN A 48 4.17 -12.78 13.41
C ASN A 48 2.93 -13.47 12.80
N GLY A 49 3.00 -13.94 11.55
CA GLY A 49 1.90 -14.62 10.86
C GLY A 49 0.70 -13.71 10.52
N LYS A 50 0.87 -12.38 10.58
CA LYS A 50 -0.19 -11.41 10.25
C LYS A 50 -0.36 -11.21 8.74
N ILE A 51 0.73 -11.35 7.99
CA ILE A 51 0.72 -11.32 6.52
C ILE A 51 1.04 -12.74 6.04
N GLN A 52 0.16 -13.26 5.22
CA GLN A 52 0.36 -14.56 4.57
C GLN A 52 1.09 -14.37 3.24
N ASN A 53 1.71 -15.44 2.77
CA ASN A 53 2.29 -15.46 1.42
C ASN A 53 1.22 -15.14 0.38
N ASN A 54 1.55 -14.36 -0.62
CA ASN A 54 0.66 -13.90 -1.67
C ASN A 54 -0.48 -12.97 -1.18
N SER A 55 -0.29 -12.26 -0.07
CA SER A 55 -1.22 -11.21 0.37
C SER A 55 -1.04 -9.94 -0.44
N LEU A 56 -2.16 -9.31 -0.81
CA LEU A 56 -2.17 -7.99 -1.45
C LEU A 56 -1.93 -6.91 -0.40
N ILE A 57 -0.84 -6.16 -0.55
CA ILE A 57 -0.47 -5.07 0.36
C ILE A 57 0.03 -3.84 -0.40
N ARG A 58 0.12 -2.71 0.28
CA ARG A 58 0.82 -1.51 -0.19
C ARG A 58 2.14 -1.40 0.54
N LEU A 59 3.23 -1.51 -0.23
CA LEU A 59 4.59 -1.35 0.27
C LEU A 59 5.06 0.08 -0.01
N GLY A 60 5.41 0.82 1.02
CA GLY A 60 5.93 2.19 0.89
C GLY A 60 7.31 2.34 1.48
N GLY A 61 8.12 3.19 0.85
CA GLY A 61 9.48 3.50 1.26
C GLY A 61 10.21 4.32 0.22
N LEU A 62 11.52 4.38 0.34
CA LEU A 62 12.41 5.04 -0.62
C LEU A 62 12.92 4.01 -1.64
N VAL A 63 13.05 4.40 -2.90
CA VAL A 63 13.76 3.58 -3.88
C VAL A 63 15.24 3.60 -3.54
N LEU A 64 15.82 2.43 -3.33
CA LEU A 64 17.24 2.29 -2.99
C LEU A 64 18.11 2.70 -4.18
N ASP A 65 19.16 3.48 -3.91
CA ASP A 65 20.12 3.91 -4.93
C ASP A 65 20.83 2.73 -5.59
N LYS A 66 21.01 2.78 -6.90
CA LYS A 66 21.65 1.76 -7.74
C LYS A 66 20.97 0.38 -7.68
N SER A 67 19.68 0.37 -7.35
CA SER A 67 18.87 -0.85 -7.33
C SER A 67 18.02 -1.03 -8.59
N PHE A 68 17.84 0.01 -9.38
CA PHE A 68 17.01 0.00 -10.55
C PHE A 68 17.71 -0.67 -11.73
N TYR A 69 17.05 -1.66 -12.32
CA TYR A 69 17.45 -2.23 -13.61
C TYR A 69 16.24 -2.79 -14.37
N ARG A 70 16.38 -2.88 -15.69
CA ARG A 70 15.35 -3.46 -16.56
C ARG A 70 15.84 -4.81 -17.07
N GLY A 71 15.04 -5.85 -16.85
CA GLY A 71 15.28 -7.19 -17.39
C GLY A 71 14.99 -7.29 -18.89
N GLU A 72 15.44 -8.40 -19.49
CA GLU A 72 15.26 -8.66 -20.94
C GLU A 72 13.79 -8.77 -21.34
N ASP A 73 12.92 -9.27 -20.45
CA ASP A 73 11.47 -9.40 -20.68
C ASP A 73 10.69 -8.08 -20.45
N GLY A 74 11.39 -6.96 -20.28
CA GLY A 74 10.77 -5.67 -19.98
C GLY A 74 10.28 -5.52 -18.53
N ILE A 75 10.54 -6.52 -17.68
CA ILE A 75 10.27 -6.45 -16.24
C ILE A 75 11.27 -5.49 -15.62
N ILE A 76 10.76 -4.63 -14.77
CA ILE A 76 11.53 -3.65 -14.04
C ILE A 76 11.79 -4.18 -12.63
N PHE A 77 13.03 -4.09 -12.20
CA PHE A 77 13.46 -4.47 -10.87
C PHE A 77 14.02 -3.25 -10.15
N PHE A 78 13.65 -3.10 -8.90
CA PHE A 78 14.19 -2.09 -7.98
C PHE A 78 13.96 -2.55 -6.55
N SER A 79 14.57 -1.88 -5.59
CA SER A 79 14.41 -2.19 -4.17
C SER A 79 13.79 -1.02 -3.44
N ILE A 80 12.88 -1.31 -2.51
CA ILE A 80 12.28 -0.33 -1.61
C ILE A 80 12.88 -0.52 -0.22
N THR A 81 13.29 0.57 0.40
CA THR A 81 13.89 0.60 1.74
C THR A 81 13.22 1.60 2.65
N ASP A 82 13.25 1.34 3.95
CA ASP A 82 12.97 2.28 5.03
C ASP A 82 14.23 2.66 5.81
N ASN A 83 15.43 2.53 5.18
CA ASN A 83 16.77 2.67 5.74
C ASN A 83 17.18 1.58 6.75
N THR A 84 16.29 0.68 7.13
CA THR A 84 16.57 -0.44 8.05
C THR A 84 16.49 -1.79 7.33
N ASN A 85 15.45 -1.98 6.56
CA ASN A 85 15.22 -3.19 5.78
C ASN A 85 15.02 -2.85 4.30
N VAL A 86 15.24 -3.85 3.45
CA VAL A 86 15.12 -3.72 2.00
C VAL A 86 14.22 -4.84 1.48
N ILE A 87 13.32 -4.51 0.56
CA ILE A 87 12.48 -5.47 -0.16
C ILE A 87 12.70 -5.29 -1.66
N ASN A 88 13.01 -6.39 -2.35
CA ASN A 88 13.14 -6.41 -3.79
C ASN A 88 11.78 -6.43 -4.46
N VAL A 89 11.59 -5.53 -5.43
CA VAL A 89 10.34 -5.34 -6.16
C VAL A 89 10.56 -5.71 -7.61
N SER A 90 9.63 -6.48 -8.18
CA SER A 90 9.49 -6.71 -9.60
C SER A 90 8.20 -6.03 -10.08
N TYR A 91 8.27 -5.33 -11.21
CA TYR A 91 7.15 -4.61 -11.78
C TYR A 91 7.10 -4.78 -13.30
N SER A 92 5.93 -5.16 -13.80
CA SER A 92 5.67 -5.25 -15.23
C SER A 92 4.68 -4.16 -15.63
N GLY A 93 5.20 -3.03 -16.12
CA GLY A 93 4.38 -1.88 -16.51
C GLY A 93 5.20 -0.63 -16.82
N ILE A 94 4.49 0.49 -16.93
CA ILE A 94 5.10 1.80 -17.17
C ILE A 94 5.27 2.50 -15.81
N LEU A 95 6.51 2.87 -15.49
CA LEU A 95 6.79 3.64 -14.28
C LEU A 95 6.25 5.08 -14.42
N PRO A 96 5.81 5.69 -13.30
CA PRO A 96 5.46 7.11 -13.29
C PRO A 96 6.65 8.00 -13.68
N ASP A 97 6.37 9.15 -14.29
CA ASP A 97 7.42 10.12 -14.69
C ASP A 97 8.27 10.63 -13.53
N LEU A 98 7.70 10.61 -12.33
CA LEU A 98 8.38 11.04 -11.10
C LEU A 98 9.19 9.93 -10.41
N PHE A 99 9.17 8.71 -10.95
CA PHE A 99 9.96 7.62 -10.38
C PHE A 99 11.46 7.89 -10.52
N ARG A 100 12.16 7.93 -9.40
CA ARG A 100 13.62 8.11 -9.33
C ARG A 100 14.17 7.33 -8.14
N GLU A 101 15.42 6.92 -8.22
CA GLU A 101 16.16 6.40 -7.07
C GLU A 101 16.28 7.49 -6.00
N GLY A 102 16.19 7.12 -4.72
CA GLY A 102 16.11 8.03 -3.59
C GLY A 102 14.72 8.64 -3.35
N GLN A 103 13.78 8.47 -4.26
CA GLN A 103 12.43 9.03 -4.17
C GLN A 103 11.49 8.13 -3.36
N GLY A 104 10.50 8.75 -2.69
CA GLY A 104 9.40 8.03 -2.02
C GLY A 104 8.45 7.41 -3.04
N VAL A 105 8.18 6.11 -2.88
CA VAL A 105 7.25 5.35 -3.70
C VAL A 105 6.29 4.54 -2.86
N ILE A 106 5.12 4.25 -3.44
CA ILE A 106 4.16 3.29 -2.92
C ILE A 106 3.92 2.27 -4.04
N ALA A 107 4.23 1.01 -3.78
CA ALA A 107 3.93 -0.09 -4.66
C ALA A 107 2.77 -0.91 -4.09
N GLU A 108 1.76 -1.18 -4.91
CA GLU A 108 0.67 -2.09 -4.58
C GLU A 108 0.90 -3.41 -5.30
N GLY A 109 0.78 -4.52 -4.57
CA GLY A 109 1.06 -5.82 -5.15
C GLY A 109 1.08 -6.94 -4.11
N TYR A 110 1.66 -8.05 -4.50
CA TYR A 110 1.68 -9.28 -3.71
C TYR A 110 3.07 -9.53 -3.13
N ILE A 111 3.09 -9.85 -1.82
CA ILE A 111 4.32 -10.25 -1.14
C ILE A 111 4.53 -11.76 -1.23
N GLU A 112 5.73 -12.15 -1.62
CA GLU A 112 6.20 -13.53 -1.59
C GLU A 112 7.34 -13.64 -0.59
N SER A 113 7.19 -14.53 0.37
CA SER A 113 8.27 -14.88 1.29
C SER A 113 8.88 -16.23 0.88
N ASP A 114 10.18 -16.25 0.65
CA ASP A 114 10.93 -17.46 0.38
C ASP A 114 11.79 -17.76 1.61
N ASN A 115 11.50 -18.86 2.27
CA ASN A 115 12.24 -19.31 3.44
C ASN A 115 13.21 -20.41 3.00
N LYS A 116 14.37 -20.02 2.45
CA LYS A 116 15.43 -20.94 2.08
C LYS A 116 16.53 -20.90 3.13
N GLU A 117 16.78 -22.06 3.73
CA GLU A 117 17.94 -22.33 4.61
C GLU A 117 18.10 -21.34 5.79
N GLY A 118 17.01 -20.82 6.36
CA GLY A 118 17.07 -19.94 7.53
C GLY A 118 17.26 -18.45 7.22
N ASP A 119 17.40 -18.09 5.96
CA ASP A 119 17.38 -16.70 5.53
C ASP A 119 16.01 -16.35 4.92
N LEU A 120 15.30 -15.41 5.57
CA LEU A 120 13.98 -14.96 5.18
C LEU A 120 14.13 -13.88 4.12
N SER A 121 14.04 -14.25 2.86
CA SER A 121 14.05 -13.30 1.75
C SER A 121 12.63 -12.95 1.31
N PHE A 122 12.42 -11.68 0.98
CA PHE A 122 11.13 -11.17 0.50
C PHE A 122 11.26 -10.72 -0.93
N ARG A 123 10.29 -11.11 -1.76
CA ARG A 123 10.05 -10.58 -3.09
C ARG A 123 8.67 -9.93 -3.12
N PHE A 124 8.56 -8.82 -3.81
CA PHE A 124 7.32 -8.11 -3.97
C PHE A 124 6.98 -7.95 -5.45
N ASN A 125 5.89 -8.57 -5.87
CA ASN A 125 5.40 -8.48 -7.24
C ASN A 125 4.40 -7.32 -7.32
N ALA A 126 4.87 -6.16 -7.78
CA ALA A 126 4.05 -4.96 -7.89
C ALA A 126 3.11 -5.04 -9.10
N SER A 127 1.84 -4.71 -8.88
CA SER A 127 0.84 -4.48 -9.92
C SER A 127 0.70 -3.00 -10.28
N THR A 128 1.00 -2.12 -9.31
CA THR A 128 0.94 -0.66 -9.49
C THR A 128 2.08 -0.01 -8.71
N VAL A 129 2.69 1.02 -9.30
CA VAL A 129 3.71 1.85 -8.65
C VAL A 129 3.31 3.31 -8.74
N LEU A 130 3.29 4.00 -7.60
CA LEU A 130 2.99 5.41 -7.45
C LEU A 130 4.23 6.11 -6.88
N ALA A 131 4.74 7.11 -7.58
CA ALA A 131 5.82 7.96 -7.05
C ALA A 131 5.21 9.16 -6.31
N LYS A 132 5.75 9.48 -5.15
CA LYS A 132 5.33 10.64 -4.37
C LYS A 132 5.88 11.91 -5.00
N HIS A 133 5.05 12.93 -5.12
CA HIS A 133 5.52 14.27 -5.50
C HIS A 133 6.33 14.83 -4.33
N ASP A 134 7.54 15.36 -4.59
CA ASP A 134 8.26 16.15 -3.59
C ASP A 134 7.44 17.40 -3.29
N GLU A 135 7.04 17.58 -2.04
CA GLU A 135 6.33 18.78 -1.57
C GLU A 135 7.20 20.05 -1.68
N ASN A 136 8.51 19.88 -1.93
CA ASN A 136 9.49 20.95 -2.11
C ASN A 136 9.79 21.27 -3.59
N TYR A 137 9.03 20.70 -4.55
CA TYR A 137 9.21 21.09 -5.95
C TYR A 137 8.73 22.54 -6.15
N MET A 138 9.65 23.47 -6.13
CA MET A 138 9.45 24.84 -6.58
C MET A 138 9.85 24.92 -8.06
N PRO A 139 8.90 25.19 -8.98
CA PRO A 139 9.26 25.37 -10.40
C PRO A 139 10.37 26.40 -10.54
N PRO A 140 11.36 26.18 -11.44
CA PRO A 140 12.47 27.11 -11.63
C PRO A 140 12.01 28.56 -11.88
N GLU A 141 10.88 28.74 -12.55
CA GLU A 141 10.25 30.02 -12.83
C GLU A 141 9.83 30.76 -11.54
N VAL A 142 9.30 30.04 -10.55
CA VAL A 142 8.90 30.60 -9.25
C VAL A 142 10.11 30.88 -8.38
N TYR A 143 11.13 30.02 -8.42
CA TYR A 143 12.39 30.21 -7.72
C TYR A 143 13.11 31.49 -8.18
N ASP A 144 13.16 31.75 -9.50
CA ASP A 144 13.78 32.93 -10.08
C ASP A 144 13.03 34.24 -9.75
N VAL A 145 11.69 34.17 -9.65
CA VAL A 145 10.87 35.33 -9.24
C VAL A 145 11.11 35.71 -7.78
N LEU A 146 11.19 34.72 -6.88
CA LEU A 146 11.46 34.95 -5.46
C LEU A 146 12.86 35.45 -5.21
N LYS A 147 13.83 35.08 -6.03
CA LYS A 147 15.24 35.56 -5.90
C LYS A 147 15.45 36.96 -6.43
N ARG A 148 14.58 37.47 -7.30
CA ARG A 148 14.63 38.85 -7.84
C ARG A 148 13.88 39.89 -6.98
N GLY A 149 13.18 39.44 -5.94
CA GLY A 149 12.36 40.29 -5.07
C GLY A 149 13.06 40.79 -3.82
N TYR A 150 14.41 40.68 -3.72
CA TYR A 150 15.24 41.29 -2.66
C TYR A 150 16.35 42.09 -3.29
#